data_518f2bae799d14c8a73c42a0fdebb6d2
#
_entry.id   518f2bae799d14c8a73c42a0fdebb6d2
#
_cell.length_a   1.000
_cell.length_b   1.000
_cell.length_c   1.000
_cell.angle_alpha   90.00
_cell.angle_beta   90.00
_cell.angle_gamma   90.00
#
_symmetry.space_group_name_H-M   'P 1'
#
loop_
_entity.id
_entity.type
_entity.pdbx_description
1 polymer ?
#
loop_
_entity_poly.entity_id
_entity_poly.type
_entity_poly.pdbx_seq_one_letter_code
_entity_poly.pdbx_strand_id
1 'polypeptide(L)'
;MKAYVFPGQGAQFSGMGFDLFESSKGAKAKFERANDILGFKISEIMFNGADEDLKQTKVTQPAIFLHSVILASCLGGQFKPDMVAGHSLGEISALVASKCLNFEDGLKLVHSRAKAMQKACEANPSTMAAILGLDDQLVEEVCKNIEGIVVAANYNCCLLYTSDAADDRCC
;
A
#
# COMPACT_ATOMS: atom_id res chain seq x y z
N MET A 1 6.22 -18.02 18.32
CA MET A 1 5.36 -17.65 17.18
C MET A 1 5.81 -16.30 16.67
N LYS A 2 6.03 -16.15 15.35
CA LYS A 2 6.45 -14.91 14.68
C LYS A 2 5.40 -14.52 13.66
N ALA A 3 4.86 -13.31 13.79
CA ALA A 3 3.98 -12.69 12.79
C ALA A 3 4.76 -11.65 12.00
N TYR A 4 4.57 -11.63 10.69
CA TYR A 4 5.06 -10.57 9.81
C TYR A 4 3.88 -9.80 9.24
N VAL A 5 3.89 -8.49 9.41
CA VAL A 5 2.83 -7.59 8.94
C VAL A 5 3.34 -6.73 7.81
N PHE A 6 2.50 -6.55 6.78
CA PHE A 6 2.81 -5.78 5.59
C PHE A 6 1.98 -4.50 5.56
N PRO A 7 2.63 -3.33 5.41
CA PRO A 7 1.95 -2.05 5.47
C PRO A 7 1.10 -1.80 4.23
N GLY A 8 0.14 -0.91 4.40
CA GLY A 8 -0.64 -0.30 3.32
C GLY A 8 -0.13 1.07 2.92
N GLN A 9 -0.96 1.78 2.16
CA GLN A 9 -0.71 3.14 1.71
C GLN A 9 -0.43 4.09 2.90
N GLY A 10 0.51 5.02 2.74
CA GLY A 10 1.04 5.88 3.81
C GLY A 10 2.44 5.46 4.30
N ALA A 11 2.92 4.27 3.95
CA ALA A 11 4.25 3.77 4.33
C ALA A 11 5.35 4.10 3.31
N GLN A 12 5.04 4.78 2.21
CA GLN A 12 6.02 5.17 1.18
C GLN A 12 6.88 6.34 1.67
N PHE A 13 8.12 6.37 1.21
CA PHE A 13 9.07 7.46 1.45
C PHE A 13 10.10 7.53 0.32
N SER A 14 10.61 8.71 0.05
CA SER A 14 11.65 8.91 -0.96
C SER A 14 12.94 8.16 -0.58
N GLY A 15 13.55 7.47 -1.54
CA GLY A 15 14.72 6.63 -1.33
C GLY A 15 14.38 5.17 -0.93
N MET A 16 13.11 4.82 -0.75
CA MET A 16 12.71 3.47 -0.33
C MET A 16 13.21 2.38 -1.28
N GLY A 17 13.89 1.37 -0.74
CA GLY A 17 14.39 0.20 -1.47
C GLY A 17 15.69 0.40 -2.23
N PHE A 18 16.29 1.60 -2.20
CA PHE A 18 17.61 1.84 -2.83
C PHE A 18 18.70 1.00 -2.18
N ASP A 19 18.70 0.89 -0.88
CA ASP A 19 19.60 0.03 -0.10
C ASP A 19 19.49 -1.45 -0.50
N LEU A 20 18.29 -1.93 -0.74
CA LEU A 20 18.04 -3.31 -1.22
C LEU A 20 18.55 -3.50 -2.66
N PHE A 21 18.36 -2.49 -3.52
CA PHE A 21 18.83 -2.50 -4.90
C PHE A 21 20.34 -2.58 -4.97
N GLU A 22 21.07 -1.81 -4.13
CA GLU A 22 22.53 -1.78 -4.11
C GLU A 22 23.14 -3.04 -3.44
N SER A 23 22.48 -3.57 -2.41
CA SER A 23 23.05 -4.67 -1.62
C SER A 23 22.78 -6.06 -2.18
N SER A 24 21.78 -6.23 -3.06
CA SER A 24 21.33 -7.55 -3.52
C SER A 24 21.09 -7.62 -5.02
N LYS A 25 21.85 -8.49 -5.71
CA LYS A 25 21.63 -8.79 -7.13
C LYS A 25 20.20 -9.31 -7.40
N GLY A 26 19.63 -10.09 -6.47
CA GLY A 26 18.26 -10.59 -6.58
C GLY A 26 17.21 -9.50 -6.42
N ALA A 27 17.45 -8.53 -5.53
CA ALA A 27 16.59 -7.35 -5.40
C ALA A 27 16.66 -6.48 -6.66
N LYS A 28 17.87 -6.20 -7.14
CA LYS A 28 18.08 -5.44 -8.39
C LYS A 28 17.30 -6.03 -9.56
N ALA A 29 17.44 -7.33 -9.80
CA ALA A 29 16.70 -8.01 -10.86
C ALA A 29 15.17 -7.90 -10.71
N LYS A 30 14.65 -7.91 -9.48
CA LYS A 30 13.21 -7.73 -9.23
C LYS A 30 12.75 -6.30 -9.50
N PHE A 31 13.52 -5.28 -9.14
CA PHE A 31 13.21 -3.89 -9.48
C PHE A 31 13.23 -3.66 -11.00
N GLU A 32 14.25 -4.18 -11.70
CA GLU A 32 14.32 -4.13 -13.17
C GLU A 32 13.12 -4.84 -13.81
N ARG A 33 12.79 -6.03 -13.33
CA ARG A 33 11.62 -6.77 -13.79
C ARG A 33 10.30 -6.04 -13.53
N ALA A 34 10.20 -5.34 -12.40
CA ALA A 34 9.04 -4.52 -12.08
C ALA A 34 8.88 -3.34 -13.05
N ASN A 35 9.97 -2.67 -13.43
CA ASN A 35 9.95 -1.62 -14.44
C ASN A 35 9.38 -2.13 -15.78
N ASP A 36 9.79 -3.34 -16.19
CA ASP A 36 9.30 -3.96 -17.42
C ASP A 36 7.81 -4.28 -17.36
N ILE A 37 7.34 -4.87 -16.25
CA ILE A 37 5.93 -5.25 -16.04
C ILE A 37 5.03 -4.03 -16.02
N LEU A 38 5.46 -2.97 -15.34
CA LEU A 38 4.67 -1.75 -15.18
C LEU A 38 4.71 -0.84 -16.40
N GLY A 39 5.75 -0.97 -17.25
CA GLY A 39 5.98 -0.14 -18.42
C GLY A 39 6.50 1.27 -18.12
N PHE A 40 6.97 1.50 -16.90
CA PHE A 40 7.63 2.73 -16.48
C PHE A 40 8.69 2.47 -15.38
N LYS A 41 9.60 3.42 -15.18
CA LYS A 41 10.73 3.30 -14.27
C LYS A 41 10.33 3.56 -12.81
N ILE A 42 9.53 2.66 -12.23
CA ILE A 42 9.11 2.81 -10.83
C ILE A 42 10.29 2.85 -9.87
N SER A 43 11.36 2.10 -10.15
CA SER A 43 12.56 2.13 -9.30
C SER A 43 13.20 3.51 -9.23
N GLU A 44 13.24 4.26 -10.33
CA GLU A 44 13.76 5.64 -10.34
C GLU A 44 12.89 6.57 -9.49
N ILE A 45 11.57 6.43 -9.57
CA ILE A 45 10.64 7.20 -8.74
C ILE A 45 10.81 6.85 -7.26
N MET A 46 10.95 5.57 -6.92
CA MET A 46 11.17 5.12 -5.55
C MET A 46 12.48 5.65 -4.95
N PHE A 47 13.55 5.66 -5.74
CA PHE A 47 14.90 6.00 -5.26
C PHE A 47 15.15 7.50 -5.25
N ASN A 48 14.69 8.23 -6.25
CA ASN A 48 15.06 9.61 -6.50
C ASN A 48 13.86 10.55 -6.72
N GLY A 49 12.63 10.02 -6.78
CA GLY A 49 11.43 10.82 -7.00
C GLY A 49 11.09 11.73 -5.83
N ALA A 50 10.36 12.79 -6.11
CA ALA A 50 9.80 13.64 -5.08
C ALA A 50 8.67 12.92 -4.32
N ASP A 51 8.39 13.37 -3.10
CA ASP A 51 7.31 12.81 -2.29
C ASP A 51 5.95 12.89 -2.99
N GLU A 52 5.74 13.93 -3.80
CA GLU A 52 4.54 14.13 -4.60
C GLU A 52 4.35 13.03 -5.66
N ASP A 53 5.42 12.58 -6.28
CA ASP A 53 5.37 11.49 -7.26
C ASP A 53 4.99 10.17 -6.59
N LEU A 54 5.49 9.95 -5.38
CA LEU A 54 5.19 8.76 -4.57
C LEU A 54 3.76 8.78 -3.97
N LYS A 55 3.11 9.93 -3.91
CA LYS A 55 1.72 10.05 -3.41
C LYS A 55 0.66 9.67 -4.44
N GLN A 56 1.03 9.57 -5.72
CA GLN A 56 0.07 9.14 -6.76
C GLN A 56 -0.28 7.65 -6.55
N THR A 57 -1.56 7.30 -6.36
CA THR A 57 -2.00 5.92 -6.07
C THR A 57 -1.42 4.89 -7.04
N LYS A 58 -1.36 5.22 -8.32
CA LYS A 58 -0.76 4.36 -9.36
C LYS A 58 0.73 4.05 -9.14
N VAL A 59 1.43 4.87 -8.36
CA VAL A 59 2.84 4.72 -7.99
C VAL A 59 2.96 4.18 -6.56
N THR A 60 2.24 4.77 -5.61
CA THR A 60 2.29 4.43 -4.18
C THR A 60 2.11 2.95 -3.92
N GLN A 61 1.04 2.36 -4.46
CA GLN A 61 0.73 0.96 -4.16
C GLN A 61 1.78 0.00 -4.72
N PRO A 62 2.20 0.08 -6.00
CA PRO A 62 3.31 -0.74 -6.50
C PRO A 62 4.63 -0.50 -5.75
N ALA A 63 4.94 0.73 -5.35
CA ALA A 63 6.18 1.04 -4.63
C ALA A 63 6.24 0.34 -3.27
N ILE A 64 5.17 0.43 -2.46
CA ILE A 64 5.07 -0.24 -1.15
C ILE A 64 5.09 -1.76 -1.32
N PHE A 65 4.37 -2.30 -2.30
CA PHE A 65 4.40 -3.72 -2.62
C PHE A 65 5.81 -4.20 -2.95
N LEU A 66 6.51 -3.51 -3.86
CA LEU A 66 7.87 -3.86 -4.27
C LEU A 66 8.83 -3.85 -3.08
N HIS A 67 8.83 -2.76 -2.31
CA HIS A 67 9.67 -2.66 -1.11
C HIS A 67 9.42 -3.81 -0.15
N SER A 68 8.15 -4.08 0.19
CA SER A 68 7.74 -5.11 1.14
C SER A 68 8.16 -6.52 0.72
N VAL A 69 7.85 -6.88 -0.54
CA VAL A 69 8.12 -8.23 -1.05
C VAL A 69 9.60 -8.46 -1.32
N ILE A 70 10.30 -7.44 -1.82
CA ILE A 70 11.75 -7.54 -2.06
C ILE A 70 12.49 -7.63 -0.72
N LEU A 71 12.13 -6.81 0.29
CA LEU A 71 12.70 -6.88 1.63
C LEU A 71 12.50 -8.28 2.24
N ALA A 72 11.27 -8.81 2.22
CA ALA A 72 10.99 -10.16 2.71
C ALA A 72 11.84 -11.23 1.99
N SER A 73 12.04 -11.07 0.68
CA SER A 73 12.91 -11.95 -0.11
C SER A 73 14.39 -11.82 0.27
N CYS A 74 14.88 -10.62 0.60
CA CYS A 74 16.25 -10.38 1.02
C CYS A 74 16.57 -10.98 2.40
N LEU A 75 15.57 -11.13 3.26
CA LEU A 75 15.73 -11.81 4.55
C LEU A 75 16.03 -13.32 4.39
N GLY A 76 15.74 -13.90 3.23
CA GLY A 76 16.07 -15.30 2.92
C GLY A 76 15.64 -16.27 4.02
N GLY A 77 16.59 -17.05 4.54
CA GLY A 77 16.34 -18.02 5.60
C GLY A 77 15.93 -17.42 6.96
N GLN A 78 16.03 -16.11 7.14
CA GLN A 78 15.56 -15.40 8.34
C GLN A 78 14.05 -15.11 8.27
N PHE A 79 13.47 -15.05 7.07
CA PHE A 79 12.03 -14.91 6.89
C PHE A 79 11.35 -16.26 7.14
N LYS A 80 10.94 -16.48 8.38
CA LYS A 80 10.26 -17.69 8.85
C LYS A 80 8.99 -17.29 9.60
N PRO A 81 7.93 -16.88 8.88
CA PRO A 81 6.67 -16.56 9.51
C PRO A 81 5.92 -17.81 9.98
N ASP A 82 5.34 -17.74 11.18
CA ASP A 82 4.27 -18.65 11.58
C ASP A 82 2.93 -18.13 11.00
N MET A 83 2.81 -16.81 10.84
CA MET A 83 1.69 -16.16 10.19
C MET A 83 2.12 -14.85 9.48
N VAL A 84 1.35 -14.46 8.49
CA VAL A 84 1.49 -13.17 7.80
C VAL A 84 0.14 -12.46 7.78
N ALA A 85 0.17 -11.13 7.84
CA ALA A 85 -1.01 -10.29 7.67
C ALA A 85 -0.64 -9.04 6.87
N GLY A 86 -1.60 -8.40 6.27
CA GLY A 86 -1.39 -7.17 5.51
C GLY A 86 -2.54 -6.19 5.71
N HIS A 87 -2.23 -4.91 5.71
CA HIS A 87 -3.22 -3.85 5.74
C HIS A 87 -3.53 -3.41 4.31
N SER A 88 -4.79 -3.58 3.86
CA SER A 88 -5.24 -3.17 2.52
C SER A 88 -4.35 -3.75 1.40
N LEU A 89 -3.59 -2.94 0.71
CA LEU A 89 -2.59 -3.37 -0.28
C LEU A 89 -1.57 -4.38 0.29
N GLY A 90 -1.23 -4.26 1.57
CA GLY A 90 -0.33 -5.17 2.28
C GLY A 90 -0.80 -6.63 2.28
N GLU A 91 -2.10 -6.90 2.11
CA GLU A 91 -2.64 -8.25 1.96
C GLU A 91 -2.04 -8.95 0.74
N ILE A 92 -1.91 -8.23 -0.39
CA ILE A 92 -1.30 -8.78 -1.61
C ILE A 92 0.19 -9.04 -1.38
N SER A 93 0.88 -8.16 -0.65
CA SER A 93 2.27 -8.36 -0.26
C SER A 93 2.43 -9.61 0.63
N ALA A 94 1.51 -9.82 1.59
CA ALA A 94 1.47 -11.00 2.45
C ALA A 94 1.26 -12.30 1.65
N LEU A 95 0.34 -12.28 0.66
CA LEU A 95 0.11 -13.42 -0.23
C LEU A 95 1.36 -13.80 -1.04
N VAL A 96 2.10 -12.80 -1.53
CA VAL A 96 3.35 -13.07 -2.27
C VAL A 96 4.46 -13.55 -1.32
N ALA A 97 4.59 -12.94 -0.15
CA ALA A 97 5.60 -13.32 0.84
C ALA A 97 5.38 -14.74 1.38
N SER A 98 4.11 -15.16 1.53
CA SER A 98 3.73 -16.54 1.91
C SER A 98 3.76 -17.54 0.75
N LYS A 99 4.10 -17.10 -0.47
CA LYS A 99 4.14 -17.92 -1.70
C LYS A 99 2.77 -18.43 -2.17
N CYS A 100 1.67 -17.85 -1.69
CA CYS A 100 0.32 -18.12 -2.20
C CYS A 100 0.10 -17.47 -3.57
N LEU A 101 0.86 -16.42 -3.88
CA LEU A 101 0.86 -15.71 -5.15
C LEU A 101 2.31 -15.49 -5.62
N ASN A 102 2.57 -15.59 -6.90
CA ASN A 102 3.90 -15.26 -7.43
C ASN A 102 4.10 -13.75 -7.53
N PHE A 103 5.36 -13.32 -7.62
CA PHE A 103 5.75 -11.91 -7.63
C PHE A 103 5.12 -11.12 -8.80
N GLU A 104 5.16 -11.69 -10.01
CA GLU A 104 4.70 -10.98 -11.20
C GLU A 104 3.17 -10.78 -11.20
N ASP A 105 2.43 -11.81 -10.81
CA ASP A 105 0.97 -11.72 -10.74
C ASP A 105 0.53 -10.83 -9.59
N GLY A 106 1.25 -10.85 -8.45
CA GLY A 106 1.05 -9.92 -7.36
C GLY A 106 1.24 -8.46 -7.80
N LEU A 107 2.32 -8.17 -8.52
CA LEU A 107 2.59 -6.83 -9.03
C LEU A 107 1.55 -6.36 -10.05
N LYS A 108 1.14 -7.23 -10.98
CA LYS A 108 0.07 -6.93 -11.95
C LYS A 108 -1.27 -6.65 -11.25
N LEU A 109 -1.59 -7.43 -10.22
CA LEU A 109 -2.80 -7.25 -9.43
C LEU A 109 -2.79 -5.90 -8.71
N VAL A 110 -1.68 -5.57 -8.01
CA VAL A 110 -1.51 -4.28 -7.34
C VAL A 110 -1.61 -3.12 -8.33
N HIS A 111 -0.98 -3.24 -9.49
CA HIS A 111 -1.03 -2.21 -10.53
C HIS A 111 -2.45 -1.99 -11.07
N SER A 112 -3.18 -3.08 -11.32
CA SER A 112 -4.57 -3.02 -11.76
C SER A 112 -5.48 -2.42 -10.69
N ARG A 113 -5.28 -2.80 -9.42
CA ARG A 113 -5.98 -2.24 -8.26
C ARG A 113 -5.74 -0.74 -8.16
N ALA A 114 -4.48 -0.31 -8.22
CA ALA A 114 -4.10 1.09 -8.11
C ALA A 114 -4.73 1.95 -9.23
N LYS A 115 -4.72 1.46 -10.47
CA LYS A 115 -5.39 2.11 -11.60
C LYS A 115 -6.90 2.20 -11.43
N ALA A 116 -7.53 1.13 -10.94
CA ALA A 116 -8.97 1.11 -10.72
C ALA A 116 -9.39 2.09 -9.62
N MET A 117 -8.64 2.15 -8.52
CA MET A 117 -8.86 3.11 -7.43
C MET A 117 -8.67 4.55 -7.91
N GLN A 118 -7.58 4.83 -8.62
CA GLN A 118 -7.33 6.16 -9.20
C GLN A 118 -8.48 6.61 -10.09
N LYS A 119 -8.93 5.73 -11.00
CA LYS A 119 -10.06 6.01 -11.88
C LYS A 119 -11.38 6.24 -11.11
N ALA A 120 -11.60 5.49 -10.05
CA ALA A 120 -12.78 5.67 -9.21
C ALA A 120 -12.78 7.04 -8.50
N CYS A 121 -11.63 7.45 -7.95
CA CYS A 121 -11.46 8.78 -7.33
C CYS A 121 -11.63 9.92 -8.34
N GLU A 122 -11.14 9.75 -9.57
CA GLU A 122 -11.33 10.74 -10.63
C GLU A 122 -12.79 10.88 -11.08
N ALA A 123 -13.51 9.75 -11.10
CA ALA A 123 -14.93 9.73 -11.50
C ALA A 123 -15.86 10.28 -10.41
N ASN A 124 -15.52 10.08 -9.15
CA ASN A 124 -16.29 10.53 -8.00
C ASN A 124 -15.32 11.18 -6.99
N PRO A 125 -15.02 12.49 -7.16
CA PRO A 125 -14.14 13.19 -6.23
C PRO A 125 -14.64 13.08 -4.80
N SER A 126 -13.76 12.56 -3.95
CA SER A 126 -14.10 12.20 -2.56
C SER A 126 -12.89 12.38 -1.62
N THR A 127 -13.06 12.49 -0.30
CA THR A 127 -11.95 12.64 0.66
C THR A 127 -12.08 11.69 1.84
N MET A 128 -10.96 11.24 2.37
CA MET A 128 -10.92 10.44 3.61
C MET A 128 -10.24 11.22 4.72
N ALA A 129 -10.74 11.08 5.94
CA ALA A 129 -10.12 11.61 7.13
C ALA A 129 -9.83 10.47 8.12
N ALA A 130 -8.63 10.48 8.69
CA ALA A 130 -8.29 9.58 9.80
C ALA A 130 -8.75 10.21 11.12
N ILE A 131 -9.67 9.57 11.79
CA ILE A 131 -10.17 10.01 13.10
C ILE A 131 -9.41 9.24 14.19
N LEU A 132 -8.78 9.98 15.08
CA LEU A 132 -7.95 9.45 16.15
C LEU A 132 -8.57 9.75 17.51
N GLY A 133 -8.65 8.76 18.38
CA GLY A 133 -8.99 8.95 19.79
C GLY A 133 -10.47 9.21 20.07
N LEU A 134 -11.36 8.98 19.13
CA LEU A 134 -12.81 9.03 19.34
C LEU A 134 -13.41 7.62 19.40
N ASP A 135 -14.53 7.51 20.10
CA ASP A 135 -15.32 6.28 20.18
C ASP A 135 -16.07 6.01 18.86
N ASP A 136 -16.21 4.74 18.49
CA ASP A 136 -16.86 4.27 17.26
C ASP A 136 -18.27 4.83 17.10
N GLN A 137 -19.05 4.74 18.17
CA GLN A 137 -20.45 5.16 18.16
C GLN A 137 -20.57 6.67 17.89
N LEU A 138 -19.64 7.46 18.47
CA LEU A 138 -19.61 8.89 18.25
C LEU A 138 -19.26 9.24 16.79
N VAL A 139 -18.27 8.54 16.20
CA VAL A 139 -17.91 8.74 14.79
C VAL A 139 -19.06 8.38 13.86
N GLU A 140 -19.72 7.24 14.12
CA GLU A 140 -20.89 6.83 13.34
C GLU A 140 -22.06 7.81 13.48
N GLU A 141 -22.30 8.32 14.68
CA GLU A 141 -23.35 9.30 14.94
C GLU A 141 -23.09 10.62 14.20
N VAL A 142 -21.85 11.11 14.25
CA VAL A 142 -21.44 12.29 13.48
C VAL A 142 -21.64 12.08 12.00
N CYS A 143 -21.18 10.95 11.45
CA CYS A 143 -21.37 10.62 10.02
C CYS A 143 -22.85 10.59 9.61
N LYS A 144 -23.73 10.04 10.45
CA LYS A 144 -25.17 9.99 10.19
C LYS A 144 -25.86 11.33 10.22
N ASN A 145 -25.32 12.29 10.98
CA ASN A 145 -25.94 13.63 11.15
C ASN A 145 -25.43 14.67 10.14
N ILE A 146 -24.45 14.35 9.30
CA ILE A 146 -23.95 15.23 8.25
C ILE A 146 -24.82 15.09 7.00
N GLU A 147 -25.18 16.24 6.42
CA GLU A 147 -25.89 16.27 5.13
C GLU A 147 -24.93 15.84 4.01
N GLY A 148 -25.31 14.80 3.27
CA GLY A 148 -24.50 14.21 2.20
C GLY A 148 -24.11 12.76 2.48
N ILE A 149 -23.15 12.24 1.71
CA ILE A 149 -22.65 10.87 1.88
C ILE A 149 -21.38 10.94 2.71
N VAL A 150 -21.48 10.60 4.00
CA VAL A 150 -20.37 10.49 4.93
C VAL A 150 -20.50 9.18 5.68
N VAL A 151 -19.48 8.32 5.62
CA VAL A 151 -19.53 6.99 6.23
C VAL A 151 -18.25 6.69 7.01
N ALA A 152 -18.37 5.92 8.10
CA ALA A 152 -17.23 5.30 8.76
C ALA A 152 -16.79 4.09 7.92
N ALA A 153 -15.78 4.29 7.05
CA ALA A 153 -15.42 3.34 6.01
C ALA A 153 -14.52 2.21 6.51
N ASN A 154 -13.58 2.50 7.40
CA ASN A 154 -12.59 1.52 7.89
C ASN A 154 -12.36 1.67 9.40
N TYR A 155 -12.44 0.55 10.12
CA TYR A 155 -12.07 0.43 11.53
C TYR A 155 -10.68 -0.22 11.60
N ASN A 156 -9.62 0.60 11.65
CA ASN A 156 -8.24 0.11 11.51
C ASN A 156 -7.67 -0.47 12.81
N CYS A 157 -8.01 0.14 13.94
CA CYS A 157 -7.70 -0.38 15.28
C CYS A 157 -8.60 0.31 16.30
N CYS A 158 -8.50 -0.05 17.57
CA CYS A 158 -9.20 0.65 18.65
C CYS A 158 -8.86 2.14 18.59
N LEU A 159 -9.87 3.01 18.46
CA LEU A 159 -9.75 4.47 18.40
C LEU A 159 -9.02 5.03 17.15
N LEU A 160 -8.90 4.26 16.07
CA LEU A 160 -8.41 4.75 14.77
C LEU A 160 -9.39 4.40 13.67
N TYR A 161 -10.10 5.38 13.16
CA TYR A 161 -11.07 5.28 12.07
C TYR A 161 -10.62 6.08 10.87
N THR A 162 -10.96 5.60 9.68
CA THR A 162 -11.03 6.44 8.49
C THR A 162 -12.49 6.60 8.13
N SER A 163 -13.01 7.81 8.22
CA SER A 163 -14.30 8.14 7.65
C SER A 163 -14.09 8.52 6.19
N ASP A 164 -14.90 7.91 5.35
CA ASP A 164 -14.93 8.22 3.92
C ASP A 164 -16.02 9.27 3.71
N ALA A 165 -15.59 10.50 3.48
CA ALA A 165 -16.42 11.54 2.92
C ALA A 165 -15.94 11.73 1.50
N ALA A 166 -16.51 10.96 0.64
CA ALA A 166 -16.42 11.07 -0.80
C ALA A 166 -15.14 11.66 -1.42
N ASP A 167 -13.95 11.65 -0.81
CA ASP A 167 -12.71 12.05 -1.50
C ASP A 167 -11.48 11.44 -0.84
N ASP A 168 -10.94 10.40 -1.42
CA ASP A 168 -9.66 9.85 -1.04
C ASP A 168 -8.53 10.66 -1.70
N ARG A 169 -8.25 11.86 -1.18
CA ARG A 169 -7.06 12.63 -1.56
C ARG A 169 -5.80 12.16 -0.82
N CYS A 170 -5.88 11.09 -0.09
CA CYS A 170 -4.71 10.40 0.42
C CYS A 170 -4.15 9.43 -0.62
N CYS A 171 -4.42 9.73 -1.87
CA CYS A 171 -3.75 9.09 -2.98
C CYS A 171 -2.62 9.96 -3.44
#